data_0d6eb3a61767230bbab2e852610ecf09
#
_entry.id   0d6eb3a61767230bbab2e852610ecf09
#
_cell.length_a   1.000
_cell.length_b   1.000
_cell.length_c   1.000
_cell.angle_alpha   90.00
_cell.angle_beta   90.00
_cell.angle_gamma   90.00
#
_symmetry.space_group_name_H-M   'P 1'
#
loop_
_entity.id
_entity.type
_entity.pdbx_description
1 polymer ?
#
loop_
_entity_poly.entity_id
_entity_poly.type
_entity_poly.pdbx_seq_one_letter_code
_entity_poly.pdbx_strand_id
1 'polypeptide(L)' 'MSAVARRWTCVEPGCTWSVVAPDVDAAVRAAQEHIASEHGSFELEEMIEDVLEDVADSG' A
#
# COMPACT_ATOMS: atom_id res chain seq x y z
N MET A 1 -13.95 -14.93 12.42
CA MET A 1 -14.27 -13.73 11.64
C MET A 1 -13.13 -13.44 10.68
N SER A 2 -13.46 -13.20 9.44
CA SER A 2 -12.41 -12.85 8.48
C SER A 2 -12.16 -11.35 8.54
N ALA A 3 -10.91 -10.97 8.67
CA ALA A 3 -10.51 -9.58 8.58
C ALA A 3 -10.19 -9.25 7.14
N VAL A 4 -10.51 -8.05 6.72
CA VAL A 4 -10.14 -7.57 5.40
C VAL A 4 -8.85 -6.81 5.51
N ALA A 5 -7.83 -7.24 4.79
CA ALA A 5 -6.57 -6.53 4.72
C ALA A 5 -6.55 -5.63 3.50
N ARG A 6 -5.59 -4.74 3.42
CA ARG A 6 -5.42 -3.83 2.28
C ARG A 6 -4.09 -4.11 1.61
N ARG A 7 -4.11 -4.14 0.29
CA ARG A 7 -2.89 -4.31 -0.47
C ARG A 7 -2.62 -3.07 -1.31
N TRP A 8 -1.38 -2.61 -1.26
CA TRP A 8 -0.93 -1.52 -2.11
C TRP A 8 0.18 -2.03 -3.02
N THR A 9 0.07 -1.73 -4.30
CA THR A 9 1.06 -2.11 -5.30
C THR A 9 1.68 -0.84 -5.86
N CYS A 10 3.00 -0.79 -5.89
CA CYS A 10 3.70 0.37 -6.40
C CYS A 10 3.35 0.59 -7.88
N VAL A 11 3.07 1.85 -8.23
CA VAL A 11 2.67 2.20 -9.59
C VAL A 11 3.82 2.75 -10.43
N GLU A 12 5.02 2.83 -9.86
CA GLU A 12 6.17 3.31 -10.60
C GLU A 12 6.58 2.31 -11.68
N PRO A 13 6.90 2.78 -12.90
CA PRO A 13 7.35 1.90 -13.97
C PRO A 13 8.56 1.08 -13.55
N GLY A 14 8.49 -0.22 -13.77
CA GLY A 14 9.58 -1.12 -13.44
C GLY A 14 9.63 -1.56 -11.98
N CYS A 15 8.75 -1.05 -11.14
CA CYS A 15 8.68 -1.45 -9.75
C CYS A 15 7.57 -2.49 -9.56
N THR A 16 7.90 -3.60 -8.93
CA THR A 16 6.92 -4.68 -8.70
C THR A 16 6.62 -4.87 -7.21
N TRP A 17 7.05 -3.93 -6.38
CA TRP A 17 6.88 -4.04 -4.95
C TRP A 17 5.42 -3.86 -4.54
N SER A 18 4.98 -4.66 -3.58
CA SER A 18 3.65 -4.53 -3.02
C SER A 18 3.68 -4.86 -1.54
N VAL A 19 2.66 -4.42 -0.82
CA VAL A 19 2.56 -4.66 0.61
C VAL A 19 1.11 -4.94 0.98
N VAL A 20 0.92 -5.87 1.91
CA VAL A 20 -0.40 -6.15 2.49
C VAL A 20 -0.34 -5.71 3.94
N ALA A 21 -1.30 -4.91 4.34
CA ALA A 21 -1.37 -4.37 5.71
C ALA A 21 -2.76 -4.59 6.28
N PRO A 22 -2.88 -4.64 7.62
CA PRO A 22 -4.17 -4.96 8.24
C PRO A 22 -5.22 -3.85 8.12
N ASP A 23 -4.81 -2.62 7.88
CA ASP A 23 -5.74 -1.50 7.73
C ASP A 23 -5.18 -0.44 6.80
N VAL A 24 -6.02 0.56 6.50
CA VAL A 24 -5.66 1.64 5.58
C VAL A 24 -4.45 2.44 6.09
N ASP A 25 -4.43 2.80 7.37
CA ASP A 25 -3.33 3.59 7.92
C ASP A 25 -1.99 2.88 7.77
N ALA A 26 -1.95 1.60 8.09
CA ALA A 26 -0.72 0.82 7.97
C ALA A 26 -0.28 0.69 6.52
N ALA A 27 -1.24 0.50 5.60
CA ALA A 27 -0.94 0.39 4.18
C ALA A 27 -0.38 1.70 3.63
N VAL A 28 -1.00 2.82 4.00
CA VAL A 28 -0.55 4.14 3.55
C VAL A 28 0.86 4.42 4.06
N ARG A 29 1.11 4.13 5.33
CA ARG A 29 2.42 4.36 5.92
C ARG A 29 3.51 3.54 5.22
N ALA A 30 3.23 2.26 4.97
CA ALA A 30 4.18 1.40 4.28
C ALA A 30 4.44 1.88 2.85
N ALA A 31 3.39 2.31 2.16
CA ALA A 31 3.53 2.85 0.81
C ALA A 31 4.37 4.11 0.79
N GLN A 32 4.13 5.03 1.72
CA GLN A 32 4.88 6.27 1.81
C GLN A 32 6.35 6.01 2.11
N GLU A 33 6.66 5.07 2.99
CA GLU A 33 8.05 4.70 3.26
C GLU A 33 8.73 4.15 2.03
N HIS A 34 8.05 3.29 1.30
CA HIS A 34 8.59 2.70 0.08
C HIS A 34 8.90 3.79 -0.96
N ILE A 35 7.94 4.66 -1.20
CA ILE A 35 8.08 5.74 -2.17
C ILE A 35 9.23 6.66 -1.80
N ALA A 36 9.34 7.01 -0.52
CA ALA A 36 10.38 7.90 -0.06
C ALA A 36 11.76 7.27 -0.16
N SER A 37 11.89 5.99 0.22
CA SER A 37 13.21 5.35 0.27
C SER A 37 13.66 4.80 -1.08
N GLU A 38 12.73 4.29 -1.90
CA GLU A 38 13.09 3.67 -3.17
C GLU A 38 13.01 4.61 -4.36
N HIS A 39 12.11 5.58 -4.30
CA HIS A 39 11.89 6.49 -5.42
C HIS A 39 12.24 7.95 -5.10
N GLY A 40 12.55 8.23 -3.85
CA GLY A 40 12.89 9.59 -3.44
C GLY A 40 11.78 10.60 -3.66
N SER A 41 10.53 10.13 -3.65
CA SER A 41 9.35 10.95 -3.94
C SER A 41 8.40 10.94 -2.76
N PHE A 42 7.32 11.70 -2.91
CA PHE A 42 6.26 11.74 -1.92
C PHE A 42 4.92 11.62 -2.62
N GLU A 43 4.00 10.86 -2.05
CA GLU A 43 2.67 10.72 -2.59
C GLU A 43 1.64 11.00 -1.50
N LEU A 44 0.57 11.69 -1.88
CA LEU A 44 -0.47 12.04 -0.93
C LEU A 44 -1.21 10.80 -0.46
N GLU A 45 -1.62 10.83 0.82
CA GLU A 45 -2.34 9.74 1.43
C GLU A 45 -3.57 9.33 0.63
N GLU A 46 -4.36 10.32 0.19
CA GLU A 46 -5.59 10.04 -0.54
C GLU A 46 -5.32 9.37 -1.90
N MET A 47 -4.19 9.65 -2.51
CA MET A 47 -3.82 9.00 -3.78
C MET A 47 -3.46 7.53 -3.56
N ILE A 48 -2.83 7.25 -2.44
CA ILE A 48 -2.50 5.88 -2.08
C ILE A 48 -3.77 5.11 -1.76
N GLU A 49 -4.69 5.74 -1.01
CA GLU A 49 -5.95 5.11 -0.64
C GLU A 49 -6.79 4.74 -1.86
N ASP A 50 -6.75 5.57 -2.89
CA ASP A 50 -7.54 5.34 -4.10
C ASP A 50 -7.17 4.05 -4.82
N VAL A 51 -5.93 3.59 -4.67
CA VAL A 51 -5.46 2.41 -5.37
C VAL A 51 -5.30 1.20 -4.46
N LEU A 52 -5.74 1.31 -3.21
CA LEU A 52 -5.71 0.18 -2.30
C LEU A 52 -6.74 -0.87 -2.71
N GLU A 53 -6.35 -2.13 -2.58
CA GLU A 53 -7.23 -3.25 -2.87
C GLU A 53 -7.60 -3.96 -1.58
N ASP A 54 -8.87 -4.37 -1.49
CA ASP A 54 -9.30 -5.21 -0.38
C ASP A 54 -8.90 -6.65 -0.68
N VAL A 55 -8.18 -7.27 0.24
CA VAL A 55 -7.81 -8.66 0.08
C VAL A 55 -8.28 -9.42 1.30
N ALA A 56 -8.79 -10.61 1.08
CA ALA A 56 -9.25 -11.43 2.18
C ALA A 56 -8.03 -11.92 2.95
N ASP A 57 -8.06 -11.70 4.26
CA ASP A 57 -7.04 -12.23 5.13
C ASP A 57 -7.51 -13.60 5.59
N SER A 58 -6.98 -14.62 4.98
CA SER A 58 -7.36 -15.99 5.27
C SER A 58 -6.50 -16.62 6.34
N GLY A 59 -6.15 -15.80 7.30
CA GLY A 59 -5.30 -16.24 8.38
C GLY A 59 -5.84 -17.41 9.17
#